data_14138c8e1af793bd652e684257b2d0f7
#
_entry.id   14138c8e1af793bd652e684257b2d0f7
#
_cell.length_a   1.000
_cell.length_b   1.000
_cell.length_c   1.000
_cell.angle_alpha   90.00
_cell.angle_beta   90.00
_cell.angle_gamma   90.00
#
_symmetry.space_group_name_H-M   'P 1'
#
loop_
_entity.id
_entity.type
_entity.pdbx_description
1 polymer ?
#
loop_
_entity_poly.entity_id
_entity_poly.type
_entity_poly.pdbx_seq_one_letter_code
_entity_poly.pdbx_strand_id
1 'polypeptide(L)'
;MKNWKRVPAFGLGAVRAAGMVTACGGSSEEAATEAAANDGAEAADTEAAGDGEAAADDGEKKEIYVFIRDRGDLSYWDSMAEGGDRAVEDYADRANVHVIETTADVQANLQAMYEGADAGADLIITASDFKDNVVTVANEYPDIAFTIISEDILSQCTNNNVYGIDFATSQAAYLGGIVAADIASQENNVIGFVGGMDESLPIQEYFWGYIQGAKAYNPDVQIVYNYVGGWNDPDTARTQAMTQYNDAGASVIFACAGGSGNGVHTAAGETGKYVLGVDSDQSLLYAEDANIQERFATSVIKEVGNAIYNVIGQYLDEGTLPFGEYEIVGLADGAVGIVEGDALDAALTDEGKAALEEAKAGIADGSVTVNSAIGREQDEIKAFIDENCQ
;
A
#
# COMPACT_ATOMS: atom_id res chain seq x y z
N MET A 1 2.94 8.69 20.02
CA MET A 1 3.17 7.51 19.17
C MET A 1 1.84 6.76 19.13
N LYS A 2 1.05 7.00 18.09
CA LYS A 2 -0.20 6.27 17.85
C LYS A 2 0.17 4.87 17.38
N ASN A 3 -0.35 3.84 18.04
CA ASN A 3 -0.11 2.46 17.66
C ASN A 3 -0.95 2.12 16.42
N TRP A 4 -0.33 2.10 15.26
CA TRP A 4 -0.90 1.43 14.10
C TRP A 4 -1.14 -0.03 14.49
N LYS A 5 -2.41 -0.46 14.47
CA LYS A 5 -2.74 -1.85 14.80
C LYS A 5 -2.21 -2.72 13.65
N ARG A 6 -1.19 -3.53 13.93
CA ARG A 6 -0.74 -4.56 12.99
C ARG A 6 -1.90 -5.53 12.79
N VAL A 7 -2.54 -5.47 11.63
CA VAL A 7 -3.46 -6.52 11.20
C VAL A 7 -2.58 -7.63 10.64
N PRO A 8 -2.61 -8.87 11.20
CA PRO A 8 -1.83 -9.96 10.64
C PRO A 8 -2.31 -10.22 9.21
N ALA A 9 -1.38 -10.31 8.27
CA ALA A 9 -1.65 -10.80 6.92
C ALA A 9 -2.24 -12.21 7.05
N PHE A 10 -3.54 -12.37 6.79
CA PHE A 10 -4.16 -13.68 6.75
C PHE A 10 -3.75 -14.34 5.44
N GLY A 11 -2.87 -15.34 5.57
CA GLY A 11 -2.57 -16.25 4.49
C GLY A 11 -3.87 -16.92 4.02
N LEU A 12 -4.13 -16.84 2.72
CA LEU A 12 -5.23 -17.57 2.07
C LEU A 12 -5.07 -19.07 2.35
N GLY A 13 -5.87 -19.56 3.30
CA GLY A 13 -6.02 -20.98 3.55
C GLY A 13 -6.76 -21.65 2.41
N ALA A 14 -6.09 -22.54 1.71
CA ALA A 14 -6.66 -23.37 0.65
C ALA A 14 -7.87 -24.14 1.18
N VAL A 15 -9.07 -23.82 0.70
CA VAL A 15 -10.28 -24.62 0.91
C VAL A 15 -10.21 -25.83 -0.01
N ARG A 16 -9.86 -26.98 0.57
CA ARG A 16 -10.06 -28.29 -0.07
C ARG A 16 -11.53 -28.64 -0.04
N ALA A 17 -12.18 -28.60 -1.17
CA ALA A 17 -13.48 -29.21 -1.38
C ALA A 17 -13.34 -30.74 -1.38
N ALA A 18 -13.89 -31.39 -0.33
CA ALA A 18 -14.19 -32.81 -0.34
C ALA A 18 -15.70 -32.97 -0.48
N GLY A 19 -16.14 -33.35 -1.65
CA GLY A 19 -17.52 -33.76 -1.88
C GLY A 19 -17.82 -35.12 -1.25
N MET A 20 -18.99 -35.26 -0.63
CA MET A 20 -19.71 -36.53 -0.58
C MET A 20 -21.21 -36.30 -0.61
N VAL A 21 -21.82 -36.98 -1.58
CA VAL A 21 -23.23 -37.16 -1.84
C VAL A 21 -23.82 -38.20 -0.87
N THR A 22 -25.07 -38.00 -0.41
CA THR A 22 -26.22 -38.89 -0.36
C THR A 22 -27.20 -38.45 0.72
N ALA A 23 -28.35 -38.03 0.37
CA ALA A 23 -29.62 -38.72 0.10
C ALA A 23 -30.55 -38.94 1.34
N CYS A 24 -31.75 -38.37 1.18
CA CYS A 24 -33.07 -38.82 1.63
C CYS A 24 -33.50 -38.76 3.10
N GLY A 25 -34.55 -37.97 3.31
CA GLY A 25 -35.76 -38.54 3.89
C GLY A 25 -36.31 -37.92 5.19
N GLY A 26 -37.46 -37.26 5.09
CA GLY A 26 -38.55 -37.47 6.05
C GLY A 26 -38.83 -36.39 7.10
N SER A 27 -39.73 -35.54 6.78
CA SER A 27 -41.02 -35.14 7.43
C SER A 27 -41.14 -34.94 8.95
N SER A 28 -41.81 -33.81 9.21
CA SER A 28 -42.94 -33.56 10.16
C SER A 28 -42.65 -33.18 11.62
N GLU A 29 -43.21 -32.05 11.90
CA GLU A 29 -44.25 -31.63 12.85
C GLU A 29 -43.83 -31.29 14.28
N GLU A 30 -44.08 -30.05 14.56
CA GLU A 30 -45.07 -29.38 15.43
C GLU A 30 -44.89 -29.43 16.95
N ALA A 31 -45.16 -28.28 17.48
CA ALA A 31 -45.87 -27.86 18.70
C ALA A 31 -44.99 -27.33 19.84
N ALA A 32 -44.95 -26.03 20.08
CA ALA A 32 -45.87 -25.17 20.86
C ALA A 32 -45.93 -25.44 22.38
N THR A 33 -45.89 -24.31 23.07
CA THR A 33 -46.49 -23.88 24.33
C THR A 33 -45.58 -23.74 25.54
N GLU A 34 -45.55 -22.53 25.98
CA GLU A 34 -46.18 -21.73 27.08
C GLU A 34 -45.36 -21.70 28.38
N ALA A 35 -44.95 -20.49 28.72
CA ALA A 35 -45.43 -19.56 29.74
C ALA A 35 -45.22 -19.89 31.24
N ALA A 36 -44.73 -18.95 31.95
CA ALA A 36 -45.16 -18.26 33.18
C ALA A 36 -43.94 -17.95 34.10
N ALA A 37 -43.60 -16.72 34.29
CA ALA A 37 -44.03 -15.74 35.30
C ALA A 37 -43.67 -16.04 36.76
N ASN A 38 -43.00 -15.13 37.35
CA ASN A 38 -43.19 -14.43 38.65
C ASN A 38 -41.93 -14.40 39.53
N ASP A 39 -41.48 -13.33 39.94
CA ASP A 39 -41.84 -12.26 40.88
C ASP A 39 -40.76 -12.09 41.99
N GLY A 40 -40.46 -10.84 42.33
CA GLY A 40 -40.10 -10.47 43.69
C GLY A 40 -38.72 -9.83 43.93
N ALA A 41 -38.65 -8.51 43.80
CA ALA A 41 -38.18 -7.48 44.74
C ALA A 41 -36.92 -7.76 45.61
N GLU A 42 -35.95 -6.92 45.75
CA GLU A 42 -35.89 -5.63 46.46
C GLU A 42 -34.52 -5.02 46.47
N ALA A 43 -34.46 -3.70 46.60
CA ALA A 43 -33.36 -2.78 46.41
C ALA A 43 -32.23 -2.88 47.46
N ALA A 44 -31.03 -2.44 47.06
CA ALA A 44 -30.13 -1.64 47.89
C ALA A 44 -29.17 -0.81 47.07
N ASP A 45 -29.25 0.49 47.29
CA ASP A 45 -28.40 1.60 46.87
C ASP A 45 -26.90 1.37 47.14
N THR A 46 -26.05 1.76 46.15
CA THR A 46 -24.78 2.46 46.44
C THR A 46 -24.33 3.29 45.25
N GLU A 47 -23.98 4.52 45.53
CA GLU A 47 -23.64 5.62 44.64
C GLU A 47 -22.38 5.40 43.76
N ALA A 48 -22.53 5.86 42.52
CA ALA A 48 -21.73 6.76 41.69
C ALA A 48 -20.19 6.64 41.66
N ALA A 49 -19.68 6.21 40.50
CA ALA A 49 -18.47 6.78 39.91
C ALA A 49 -18.78 7.01 38.43
N GLY A 50 -18.60 8.22 37.93
CA GLY A 50 -19.04 8.67 36.64
C GLY A 50 -18.27 7.96 35.50
N ASP A 51 -18.99 7.24 34.72
CA ASP A 51 -18.59 6.84 33.38
C ASP A 51 -18.93 7.99 32.42
N GLY A 52 -17.90 8.46 31.71
CA GLY A 52 -18.08 9.33 30.57
C GLY A 52 -18.92 8.56 29.55
N GLU A 53 -20.15 9.01 29.40
CA GLU A 53 -21.09 8.55 28.39
C GLU A 53 -20.44 8.81 27.02
N ALA A 54 -19.96 7.74 26.37
CA ALA A 54 -19.78 7.73 24.93
C ALA A 54 -21.13 8.10 24.32
N ALA A 55 -21.17 9.15 23.49
CA ALA A 55 -22.36 9.54 22.77
C ALA A 55 -22.92 8.29 22.07
N ALA A 56 -24.16 7.95 22.36
CA ALA A 56 -24.85 6.89 21.64
C ALA A 56 -24.95 7.34 20.18
N ASP A 57 -24.27 6.57 19.31
CA ASP A 57 -24.45 6.61 17.87
C ASP A 57 -25.94 6.42 17.60
N ASP A 58 -26.58 7.35 16.89
CA ASP A 58 -28.01 7.32 16.57
C ASP A 58 -28.38 6.28 15.49
N GLY A 59 -27.44 5.40 15.15
CA GLY A 59 -27.69 4.21 14.33
C GLY A 59 -27.73 4.47 12.82
N GLU A 60 -27.41 5.67 12.36
CA GLU A 60 -27.23 5.97 10.94
C GLU A 60 -25.79 5.61 10.51
N LYS A 61 -25.67 4.76 9.49
CA LYS A 61 -24.37 4.35 8.96
C LYS A 61 -23.68 5.53 8.31
N LYS A 62 -22.36 5.57 8.43
CA LYS A 62 -21.54 6.55 7.75
C LYS A 62 -21.42 6.26 6.26
N GLU A 63 -21.52 7.29 5.42
CA GLU A 63 -21.34 7.21 3.98
C GLU A 63 -19.88 7.53 3.64
N ILE A 64 -19.10 6.53 3.20
CA ILE A 64 -17.66 6.64 2.96
C ILE A 64 -17.37 6.30 1.50
N TYR A 65 -16.65 7.19 0.82
CA TYR A 65 -16.29 7.04 -0.59
C TYR A 65 -14.79 6.91 -0.75
N VAL A 66 -14.34 5.85 -1.38
CA VAL A 66 -12.94 5.62 -1.77
C VAL A 66 -12.84 5.72 -3.28
N PHE A 67 -12.24 6.79 -3.80
CA PHE A 67 -12.06 6.98 -5.23
C PHE A 67 -10.70 6.43 -5.67
N ILE A 68 -10.73 5.54 -6.64
CA ILE A 68 -9.56 4.95 -7.30
C ILE A 68 -9.63 5.21 -8.80
N ARG A 69 -8.48 5.10 -9.50
CA ARG A 69 -8.48 5.22 -10.97
C ARG A 69 -9.02 3.98 -11.64
N ASP A 70 -8.19 3.00 -11.80
CA ASP A 70 -8.49 1.77 -12.55
C ASP A 70 -8.09 0.57 -11.70
N ARG A 71 -8.92 -0.47 -11.65
CA ARG A 71 -8.48 -1.78 -11.14
C ARG A 71 -7.69 -2.50 -12.22
N GLY A 72 -6.77 -3.36 -11.79
CA GLY A 72 -5.98 -4.20 -12.66
C GLY A 72 -4.59 -3.65 -12.97
N ASP A 73 -4.10 -2.65 -12.19
CA ASP A 73 -2.71 -2.22 -12.23
C ASP A 73 -1.78 -3.20 -11.51
N LEU A 74 -2.36 -4.13 -10.76
CA LEU A 74 -1.68 -5.16 -9.95
C LEU A 74 -0.64 -4.56 -8.98
N SER A 75 -0.87 -3.34 -8.53
CA SER A 75 0.03 -2.53 -7.73
C SER A 75 -0.75 -1.54 -6.86
N TYR A 76 -0.57 -0.24 -7.06
CA TYR A 76 -1.03 0.83 -6.19
C TYR A 76 -2.56 0.94 -6.08
N TRP A 77 -3.27 0.98 -7.24
CA TRP A 77 -4.72 1.17 -7.25
C TRP A 77 -5.47 -0.09 -6.81
N ASP A 78 -4.96 -1.26 -7.16
CA ASP A 78 -5.51 -2.53 -6.65
C ASP A 78 -5.32 -2.65 -5.14
N SER A 79 -4.18 -2.20 -4.59
CA SER A 79 -3.97 -2.15 -3.13
C SER A 79 -4.95 -1.19 -2.44
N MET A 80 -5.19 0.00 -3.01
CA MET A 80 -6.22 0.92 -2.49
C MET A 80 -7.62 0.29 -2.50
N ALA A 81 -7.97 -0.34 -3.63
CA ALA A 81 -9.24 -1.02 -3.80
C ALA A 81 -9.42 -2.14 -2.77
N GLU A 82 -8.40 -2.96 -2.54
CA GLU A 82 -8.42 -4.04 -1.55
C GLU A 82 -8.69 -3.52 -0.14
N GLY A 83 -8.05 -2.41 0.25
CA GLY A 83 -8.30 -1.77 1.54
C GLY A 83 -9.73 -1.29 1.69
N GLY A 84 -10.30 -0.69 0.64
CA GLY A 84 -11.70 -0.28 0.56
C GLY A 84 -12.66 -1.47 0.59
N ASP A 85 -12.42 -2.50 -0.22
CA ASP A 85 -13.25 -3.71 -0.31
C ASP A 85 -13.28 -4.46 1.03
N ARG A 86 -12.16 -4.55 1.73
CA ARG A 86 -12.09 -5.11 3.08
C ARG A 86 -12.91 -4.29 4.07
N ALA A 87 -12.89 -2.96 3.96
CA ALA A 87 -13.71 -2.09 4.79
C ALA A 87 -15.21 -2.23 4.49
N VAL A 88 -15.60 -2.50 3.23
CA VAL A 88 -17.00 -2.82 2.85
C VAL A 88 -17.50 -4.04 3.63
N GLU A 89 -16.66 -5.07 3.80
CA GLU A 89 -17.04 -6.30 4.51
C GLU A 89 -17.00 -6.11 6.03
N ASP A 90 -15.89 -5.62 6.57
CA ASP A 90 -15.63 -5.62 8.01
C ASP A 90 -16.38 -4.51 8.75
N TYR A 91 -16.72 -3.39 8.09
CA TYR A 91 -17.45 -2.27 8.70
C TYR A 91 -18.90 -2.15 8.22
N ALA A 92 -19.45 -3.21 7.62
CA ALA A 92 -20.79 -3.23 7.04
C ALA A 92 -21.92 -2.89 8.03
N ASP A 93 -21.72 -3.06 9.33
CA ASP A 93 -22.67 -2.69 10.38
C ASP A 93 -22.63 -1.20 10.75
N ARG A 94 -21.53 -0.49 10.45
CA ARG A 94 -21.25 0.89 10.86
C ARG A 94 -21.22 1.89 9.70
N ALA A 95 -20.87 1.44 8.49
CA ALA A 95 -20.71 2.28 7.32
C ALA A 95 -21.24 1.62 6.04
N ASN A 96 -21.61 2.46 5.08
CA ASN A 96 -21.72 2.11 3.68
C ASN A 96 -20.45 2.62 2.99
N VAL A 97 -19.54 1.69 2.68
CA VAL A 97 -18.29 2.03 2.00
C VAL A 97 -18.45 1.80 0.51
N HIS A 98 -18.17 2.82 -0.29
CA HIS A 98 -18.30 2.82 -1.74
C HIS A 98 -16.90 2.92 -2.35
N VAL A 99 -16.42 1.87 -3.01
CA VAL A 99 -15.18 1.92 -3.80
C VAL A 99 -15.55 2.29 -5.22
N ILE A 100 -15.23 3.51 -5.62
CA ILE A 100 -15.61 4.10 -6.91
C ILE A 100 -14.41 4.07 -7.85
N GLU A 101 -14.53 3.25 -8.87
CA GLU A 101 -13.56 3.22 -9.97
C GLU A 101 -13.88 4.34 -10.96
N THR A 102 -12.86 5.12 -11.29
CA THR A 102 -12.98 6.26 -12.18
C THR A 102 -12.11 6.08 -13.43
N THR A 103 -11.86 7.15 -14.15
CA THR A 103 -11.03 7.14 -15.35
C THR A 103 -9.88 8.14 -15.23
N ALA A 104 -9.01 8.23 -16.22
CA ALA A 104 -7.99 9.27 -16.29
C ALA A 104 -8.55 10.67 -16.63
N ASP A 105 -9.85 10.81 -16.85
CA ASP A 105 -10.50 12.10 -17.15
C ASP A 105 -10.74 12.90 -15.86
N VAL A 106 -9.98 13.97 -15.67
CA VAL A 106 -10.04 14.83 -14.48
C VAL A 106 -11.44 15.43 -14.26
N GLN A 107 -12.18 15.76 -15.34
CA GLN A 107 -13.52 16.34 -15.21
C GLN A 107 -14.56 15.30 -14.82
N ALA A 108 -14.44 14.07 -15.34
CA ALA A 108 -15.30 12.98 -14.94
C ALA A 108 -15.08 12.62 -13.47
N ASN A 109 -13.82 12.63 -13.00
CA ASN A 109 -13.46 12.38 -11.61
C ASN A 109 -14.00 13.48 -10.68
N LEU A 110 -13.89 14.73 -11.08
CA LEU A 110 -14.46 15.85 -10.33
C LEU A 110 -15.97 15.70 -10.18
N GLN A 111 -16.67 15.36 -11.28
CA GLN A 111 -18.10 15.12 -11.26
C GLN A 111 -18.49 13.98 -10.35
N ALA A 112 -17.76 12.85 -10.38
CA ALA A 112 -18.02 11.71 -9.51
C ALA A 112 -17.82 12.07 -8.03
N MET A 113 -16.80 12.89 -7.72
CA MET A 113 -16.56 13.34 -6.34
C MET A 113 -17.68 14.28 -5.84
N TYR A 114 -18.19 15.18 -6.69
CA TYR A 114 -19.37 15.98 -6.37
C TYR A 114 -20.62 15.11 -6.16
N GLU A 115 -20.82 14.08 -6.98
CA GLU A 115 -21.95 13.14 -6.80
C GLU A 115 -21.89 12.41 -5.45
N GLY A 116 -20.70 12.00 -5.00
CA GLY A 116 -20.49 11.44 -3.67
C GLY A 116 -20.77 12.46 -2.57
N ALA A 117 -20.27 13.68 -2.70
CA ALA A 117 -20.50 14.76 -1.75
C ALA A 117 -22.00 15.12 -1.64
N ASP A 118 -22.70 15.29 -2.77
CA ASP A 118 -24.13 15.60 -2.82
C ASP A 118 -25.00 14.43 -2.33
N ALA A 119 -24.51 13.19 -2.40
CA ALA A 119 -25.16 12.01 -1.84
C ALA A 119 -25.02 11.91 -0.32
N GLY A 120 -24.29 12.83 0.31
CA GLY A 120 -24.15 12.90 1.77
C GLY A 120 -22.95 12.13 2.30
N ALA A 121 -21.82 12.14 1.58
CA ALA A 121 -20.58 11.56 2.07
C ALA A 121 -20.17 12.16 3.43
N ASP A 122 -19.83 11.30 4.38
CA ASP A 122 -19.17 11.68 5.63
C ASP A 122 -17.66 11.77 5.49
N LEU A 123 -17.08 10.87 4.67
CA LEU A 123 -15.63 10.78 4.41
C LEU A 123 -15.37 10.43 2.95
N ILE A 124 -14.46 11.16 2.32
CA ILE A 124 -13.94 10.89 0.99
C ILE A 124 -12.44 10.61 1.07
N ILE A 125 -12.01 9.48 0.52
CA ILE A 125 -10.60 9.03 0.50
C ILE A 125 -10.16 8.88 -0.94
N THR A 126 -8.98 9.39 -1.28
CA THR A 126 -8.37 9.20 -2.59
C THR A 126 -6.85 9.43 -2.55
N ALA A 127 -6.20 9.55 -3.71
CA ALA A 127 -4.75 9.71 -3.83
C ALA A 127 -4.34 10.89 -4.72
N SER A 128 -3.05 11.09 -4.86
CA SER A 128 -2.39 12.23 -5.53
C SER A 128 -2.92 12.57 -6.92
N ASP A 129 -3.34 11.57 -7.71
CA ASP A 129 -3.92 11.80 -9.04
C ASP A 129 -5.20 12.67 -9.02
N PHE A 130 -5.86 12.75 -7.86
CA PHE A 130 -7.10 13.50 -7.65
C PHE A 130 -6.90 14.80 -6.85
N LYS A 131 -5.67 15.23 -6.62
CA LYS A 131 -5.35 16.35 -5.73
C LYS A 131 -6.14 17.63 -6.02
N ASP A 132 -6.22 18.05 -7.28
CA ASP A 132 -6.93 19.27 -7.66
C ASP A 132 -8.45 19.15 -7.45
N ASN A 133 -8.98 17.94 -7.63
CA ASN A 133 -10.39 17.64 -7.35
C ASN A 133 -10.67 17.70 -5.86
N VAL A 134 -9.80 17.10 -5.03
CA VAL A 134 -9.92 17.16 -3.55
C VAL A 134 -9.86 18.59 -3.07
N VAL A 135 -8.88 19.42 -3.53
CA VAL A 135 -8.78 20.82 -3.17
C VAL A 135 -10.09 21.57 -3.49
N THR A 136 -10.65 21.31 -4.66
CA THR A 136 -11.89 21.96 -5.11
C THR A 136 -13.06 21.57 -4.21
N VAL A 137 -13.31 20.26 -4.06
CA VAL A 137 -14.50 19.76 -3.34
C VAL A 137 -14.37 20.00 -1.83
N ALA A 138 -13.19 19.79 -1.23
CA ALA A 138 -12.98 20.04 0.20
C ALA A 138 -13.19 21.50 0.61
N ASN A 139 -12.86 22.44 -0.28
CA ASN A 139 -13.11 23.86 -0.04
C ASN A 139 -14.60 24.24 -0.14
N GLU A 140 -15.40 23.51 -0.91
CA GLU A 140 -16.83 23.74 -1.07
C GLU A 140 -17.69 23.02 -0.04
N TYR A 141 -17.20 21.87 0.49
CA TYR A 141 -17.92 21.02 1.45
C TYR A 141 -17.18 20.94 2.80
N PRO A 142 -17.28 21.96 3.66
CA PRO A 142 -16.52 22.03 4.92
C PRO A 142 -16.92 20.97 5.95
N ASP A 143 -18.09 20.38 5.81
CA ASP A 143 -18.64 19.38 6.75
C ASP A 143 -18.26 17.93 6.35
N ILE A 144 -17.68 17.72 5.17
CA ILE A 144 -17.18 16.42 4.73
C ILE A 144 -15.72 16.26 5.12
N ALA A 145 -15.37 15.11 5.67
CA ALA A 145 -13.99 14.72 5.94
C ALA A 145 -13.30 14.23 4.65
N PHE A 146 -12.04 14.60 4.46
CA PHE A 146 -11.23 14.14 3.33
C PHE A 146 -9.92 13.52 3.80
N THR A 147 -9.49 12.46 3.11
CA THR A 147 -8.13 11.94 3.23
C THR A 147 -7.50 11.83 1.85
N ILE A 148 -6.28 12.33 1.73
CA ILE A 148 -5.48 12.21 0.52
C ILE A 148 -4.20 11.43 0.79
N ILE A 149 -3.90 10.50 -0.11
CA ILE A 149 -2.71 9.63 -0.03
C ILE A 149 -1.64 10.15 -0.99
N SER A 150 -0.40 10.25 -0.50
CA SER A 150 0.82 10.59 -1.27
C SER A 150 0.82 11.98 -1.94
N GLU A 151 0.18 12.96 -1.33
CA GLU A 151 0.25 14.36 -1.77
C GLU A 151 -0.08 15.32 -0.63
N ASP A 152 0.73 16.36 -0.44
CA ASP A 152 0.45 17.45 0.52
C ASP A 152 -0.28 18.60 -0.17
N ILE A 153 -1.59 18.68 0.08
CA ILE A 153 -2.45 19.75 -0.43
C ILE A 153 -2.95 20.70 0.67
N LEU A 154 -2.49 20.53 1.91
CA LEU A 154 -3.04 21.23 3.06
C LEU A 154 -2.99 22.76 2.93
N SER A 155 -1.92 23.29 2.33
CA SER A 155 -1.78 24.73 2.09
C SER A 155 -2.78 25.31 1.10
N GLN A 156 -3.44 24.46 0.31
CA GLN A 156 -4.44 24.85 -0.71
C GLN A 156 -5.87 24.71 -0.20
N CYS A 157 -6.06 24.02 0.94
CA CYS A 157 -7.35 23.80 1.56
C CYS A 157 -7.67 24.92 2.55
N THR A 158 -8.85 25.55 2.40
CA THR A 158 -9.31 26.65 3.25
C THR A 158 -10.06 26.18 4.48
N ASN A 159 -10.61 24.98 4.42
CA ASN A 159 -11.28 24.30 5.53
C ASN A 159 -10.33 23.34 6.21
N ASN A 160 -10.44 23.18 7.53
CA ASN A 160 -9.64 22.21 8.28
C ASN A 160 -10.35 20.84 8.30
N ASN A 161 -10.55 20.25 7.12
CA ASN A 161 -11.29 19.00 6.92
C ASN A 161 -10.51 17.97 6.10
N VAL A 162 -9.23 18.21 5.84
CA VAL A 162 -8.35 17.32 5.07
C VAL A 162 -7.26 16.74 5.96
N TYR A 163 -7.05 15.43 5.88
CA TYR A 163 -5.94 14.70 6.47
C TYR A 163 -5.10 14.08 5.35
N GLY A 164 -3.80 14.33 5.35
CA GLY A 164 -2.85 13.79 4.38
C GLY A 164 -2.02 12.65 4.96
N ILE A 165 -1.79 11.60 4.18
CA ILE A 165 -0.90 10.50 4.53
C ILE A 165 0.08 10.26 3.39
N ASP A 166 1.36 10.18 3.70
CA ASP A 166 2.39 9.69 2.79
C ASP A 166 3.22 8.59 3.45
N PHE A 167 4.06 7.96 2.64
CA PHE A 167 4.83 6.79 3.02
C PHE A 167 6.32 7.09 2.87
N ALA A 168 7.11 6.74 3.87
CA ALA A 168 8.57 6.77 3.77
C ALA A 168 9.06 5.60 2.90
N THR A 169 8.65 5.57 1.63
CA THR A 169 8.97 4.47 0.70
C THR A 169 10.46 4.33 0.45
N SER A 170 11.24 5.42 0.60
CA SER A 170 12.70 5.36 0.60
C SER A 170 13.26 4.39 1.64
N GLN A 171 12.62 4.25 2.81
CA GLN A 171 13.06 3.29 3.83
C GLN A 171 12.92 1.84 3.37
N ALA A 172 11.78 1.48 2.77
CA ALA A 172 11.59 0.14 2.21
C ALA A 172 12.50 -0.10 1.00
N ALA A 173 12.63 0.89 0.12
CA ALA A 173 13.51 0.80 -1.03
C ALA A 173 14.99 0.72 -0.66
N TYR A 174 15.40 1.33 0.47
CA TYR A 174 16.73 1.14 1.05
C TYR A 174 17.00 -0.34 1.37
N LEU A 175 16.04 -1.02 1.98
CA LEU A 175 16.13 -2.46 2.22
C LEU A 175 16.20 -3.25 0.90
N GLY A 176 15.38 -2.88 -0.09
CA GLY A 176 15.44 -3.44 -1.44
C GLY A 176 16.79 -3.25 -2.12
N GLY A 177 17.43 -2.08 -1.90
CA GLY A 177 18.76 -1.78 -2.37
C GLY A 177 19.85 -2.69 -1.78
N ILE A 178 19.78 -2.96 -0.47
CA ILE A 178 20.68 -3.94 0.19
C ILE A 178 20.49 -5.33 -0.42
N VAL A 179 19.24 -5.78 -0.55
CA VAL A 179 18.92 -7.08 -1.17
C VAL A 179 19.51 -7.18 -2.57
N ALA A 180 19.29 -6.16 -3.39
CA ALA A 180 19.78 -6.15 -4.75
C ALA A 180 21.31 -6.17 -4.83
N ALA A 181 21.98 -5.37 -4.00
CA ALA A 181 23.44 -5.29 -3.98
C ALA A 181 24.09 -6.59 -3.46
N ASP A 182 23.47 -7.27 -2.50
CA ASP A 182 23.94 -8.58 -2.05
C ASP A 182 23.79 -9.65 -3.14
N ILE A 183 22.65 -9.73 -3.83
CA ILE A 183 22.46 -10.62 -4.97
C ILE A 183 23.51 -10.36 -6.05
N ALA A 184 23.72 -9.09 -6.40
CA ALA A 184 24.68 -8.71 -7.45
C ALA A 184 26.13 -9.01 -7.07
N SER A 185 26.48 -8.95 -5.78
CA SER A 185 27.82 -9.26 -5.28
C SER A 185 28.24 -10.70 -5.55
N GLN A 186 27.26 -11.59 -5.71
CA GLN A 186 27.49 -13.00 -6.02
C GLN A 186 27.78 -13.27 -7.49
N GLU A 187 27.61 -12.26 -8.36
CA GLU A 187 27.84 -12.35 -9.81
C GLU A 187 28.80 -11.27 -10.32
N ASN A 188 28.25 -10.18 -10.86
CA ASN A 188 29.03 -9.15 -11.57
C ASN A 188 28.83 -7.73 -11.02
N ASN A 189 28.18 -7.60 -9.88
CA ASN A 189 28.03 -6.36 -9.15
C ASN A 189 27.23 -5.26 -9.89
N VAL A 190 26.26 -5.67 -10.74
CA VAL A 190 25.35 -4.77 -11.47
C VAL A 190 23.91 -5.02 -11.05
N ILE A 191 23.21 -3.95 -10.69
CA ILE A 191 21.77 -3.96 -10.38
C ILE A 191 21.02 -3.04 -11.34
N GLY A 192 19.73 -3.29 -11.51
CA GLY A 192 18.87 -2.53 -12.38
C GLY A 192 17.71 -1.84 -11.67
N PHE A 193 17.17 -0.83 -12.33
CA PHE A 193 15.93 -0.17 -11.97
C PHE A 193 15.13 0.13 -13.23
N VAL A 194 13.84 -0.19 -13.23
CA VAL A 194 12.89 0.22 -14.27
C VAL A 194 11.75 0.96 -13.60
N GLY A 195 11.71 2.28 -13.80
CA GLY A 195 10.68 3.16 -13.26
C GLY A 195 9.56 3.46 -14.26
N GLY A 196 8.37 3.80 -13.76
CA GLY A 196 7.25 4.22 -14.61
C GLY A 196 7.50 5.56 -15.27
N MET A 197 7.53 6.62 -14.48
CA MET A 197 7.70 8.02 -14.89
C MET A 197 8.84 8.66 -14.11
N ASP A 198 9.70 9.40 -14.80
CA ASP A 198 10.91 10.04 -14.22
C ASP A 198 10.60 11.23 -13.30
N GLU A 199 9.52 11.97 -13.58
CA GLU A 199 9.08 13.12 -12.77
C GLU A 199 8.08 12.75 -11.66
N SER A 200 7.73 11.46 -11.52
CA SER A 200 6.83 10.99 -10.47
C SER A 200 7.55 10.93 -9.13
N LEU A 201 7.12 11.77 -8.17
CA LEU A 201 7.72 11.81 -6.84
C LEU A 201 7.72 10.44 -6.12
N PRO A 202 6.65 9.64 -6.14
CA PRO A 202 6.69 8.29 -5.59
C PRO A 202 7.78 7.40 -6.21
N ILE A 203 7.98 7.46 -7.54
CA ILE A 203 9.03 6.69 -8.23
C ILE A 203 10.43 7.19 -7.84
N GLN A 204 10.59 8.50 -7.77
CA GLN A 204 11.83 9.12 -7.33
C GLN A 204 12.17 8.75 -5.89
N GLU A 205 11.18 8.69 -4.99
CA GLU A 205 11.34 8.29 -3.59
C GLU A 205 11.80 6.84 -3.47
N TYR A 206 11.21 5.91 -4.24
CA TYR A 206 11.69 4.53 -4.33
C TYR A 206 13.11 4.44 -4.86
N PHE A 207 13.41 5.12 -5.97
CA PHE A 207 14.75 5.04 -6.57
C PHE A 207 15.81 5.67 -5.69
N TRP A 208 15.49 6.78 -5.02
CA TRP A 208 16.35 7.45 -4.05
C TRP A 208 16.76 6.51 -2.90
N GLY A 209 15.80 5.82 -2.30
CA GLY A 209 16.06 4.85 -1.24
C GLY A 209 16.86 3.64 -1.73
N TYR A 210 16.49 3.10 -2.89
CA TYR A 210 17.18 1.97 -3.52
C TYR A 210 18.67 2.23 -3.75
N ILE A 211 19.00 3.38 -4.31
CA ILE A 211 20.40 3.81 -4.51
C ILE A 211 21.14 3.87 -3.17
N GLN A 212 20.55 4.52 -2.16
CA GLN A 212 21.19 4.66 -0.85
C GLN A 212 21.47 3.30 -0.20
N GLY A 213 20.50 2.39 -0.19
CA GLY A 213 20.67 1.06 0.39
C GLY A 213 21.72 0.23 -0.35
N ALA A 214 21.68 0.25 -1.67
CA ALA A 214 22.66 -0.46 -2.50
C ALA A 214 24.09 0.04 -2.27
N LYS A 215 24.27 1.37 -2.25
CA LYS A 215 25.60 1.98 -2.01
C LYS A 215 26.06 1.85 -0.56
N ALA A 216 25.17 1.79 0.40
CA ALA A 216 25.51 1.53 1.80
C ALA A 216 26.04 0.10 2.00
N TYR A 217 25.44 -0.88 1.32
CA TYR A 217 25.89 -2.27 1.36
C TYR A 217 27.19 -2.46 0.54
N ASN A 218 27.20 -1.96 -0.69
CA ASN A 218 28.33 -2.08 -1.59
C ASN A 218 28.58 -0.76 -2.35
N PRO A 219 29.55 0.07 -1.94
CA PRO A 219 29.82 1.35 -2.60
C PRO A 219 30.20 1.22 -4.09
N ASP A 220 30.75 0.07 -4.50
CA ASP A 220 31.20 -0.20 -5.86
C ASP A 220 30.11 -0.81 -6.76
N VAL A 221 28.88 -1.03 -6.25
CA VAL A 221 27.79 -1.56 -7.05
C VAL A 221 27.45 -0.60 -8.21
N GLN A 222 27.29 -1.16 -9.40
CA GLN A 222 26.87 -0.42 -10.58
C GLN A 222 25.33 -0.46 -10.69
N ILE A 223 24.73 0.70 -10.93
CA ILE A 223 23.29 0.84 -11.03
C ILE A 223 22.93 1.33 -12.42
N VAL A 224 22.21 0.53 -13.19
CA VAL A 224 21.66 0.91 -14.49
C VAL A 224 20.15 1.13 -14.37
N TYR A 225 19.62 2.12 -15.10
CA TYR A 225 18.21 2.44 -14.96
C TYR A 225 17.57 2.91 -16.26
N ASN A 226 16.25 2.76 -16.34
CA ASN A 226 15.40 3.31 -17.39
C ASN A 226 14.05 3.72 -16.82
N TYR A 227 13.39 4.63 -17.52
CA TYR A 227 11.98 4.93 -17.29
C TYR A 227 11.17 4.50 -18.51
N VAL A 228 9.99 3.91 -18.27
CA VAL A 228 9.09 3.44 -19.33
C VAL A 228 8.41 4.64 -20.01
N GLY A 229 8.13 5.70 -19.26
CA GLY A 229 7.36 6.85 -19.69
C GLY A 229 5.84 6.61 -19.61
N GLY A 230 5.39 5.60 -18.85
CA GLY A 230 3.99 5.27 -18.66
C GLY A 230 3.77 4.09 -17.71
N TRP A 231 2.50 3.89 -17.35
CA TRP A 231 2.09 2.90 -16.35
C TRP A 231 1.55 1.59 -16.95
N ASN A 232 1.23 1.56 -18.25
CA ASN A 232 0.57 0.44 -18.94
C ASN A 232 1.26 0.05 -20.26
N ASP A 233 2.60 0.00 -20.25
CA ASP A 233 3.43 -0.43 -21.40
C ASP A 233 4.43 -1.50 -20.99
N PRO A 234 3.96 -2.76 -20.77
CA PRO A 234 4.83 -3.86 -20.38
C PRO A 234 5.80 -4.26 -21.50
N ASP A 235 5.51 -4.01 -22.77
CA ASP A 235 6.39 -4.34 -23.88
C ASP A 235 7.65 -3.47 -23.87
N THR A 236 7.51 -2.15 -23.62
CA THR A 236 8.64 -1.24 -23.44
C THR A 236 9.45 -1.62 -22.19
N ALA A 237 8.79 -1.87 -21.06
CA ALA A 237 9.46 -2.28 -19.83
C ALA A 237 10.25 -3.58 -20.00
N ARG A 238 9.66 -4.59 -20.69
CA ARG A 238 10.34 -5.85 -21.00
C ARG A 238 11.59 -5.63 -21.85
N THR A 239 11.49 -4.79 -22.87
CA THR A 239 12.62 -4.49 -23.75
C THR A 239 13.78 -3.81 -22.98
N GLN A 240 13.45 -2.86 -22.11
CA GLN A 240 14.41 -2.19 -21.24
C GLN A 240 15.07 -3.19 -20.26
N ALA A 241 14.26 -4.04 -19.60
CA ALA A 241 14.76 -5.05 -18.68
C ALA A 241 15.68 -6.07 -19.38
N MET A 242 15.30 -6.54 -20.58
CA MET A 242 16.16 -7.43 -21.37
C MET A 242 17.52 -6.81 -21.71
N THR A 243 17.55 -5.51 -22.00
CA THR A 243 18.80 -4.78 -22.20
C THR A 243 19.63 -4.69 -20.91
N GLN A 244 19.00 -4.39 -19.78
CA GLN A 244 19.69 -4.34 -18.50
C GLN A 244 20.24 -5.72 -18.09
N TYR A 245 19.46 -6.81 -18.25
CA TYR A 245 19.92 -8.17 -17.92
C TYR A 245 21.02 -8.67 -18.85
N ASN A 246 20.86 -8.53 -20.17
CA ASN A 246 21.74 -9.17 -21.15
C ASN A 246 22.95 -8.31 -21.54
N ASP A 247 22.77 -6.99 -21.70
CA ASP A 247 23.82 -6.12 -22.23
C ASP A 247 24.57 -5.42 -21.08
N ALA A 248 23.87 -4.92 -20.06
CA ALA A 248 24.49 -4.32 -18.90
C ALA A 248 24.90 -5.36 -17.84
N GLY A 249 24.30 -6.56 -17.85
CA GLY A 249 24.63 -7.66 -16.96
C GLY A 249 23.98 -7.53 -15.58
N ALA A 250 22.84 -6.86 -15.45
CA ALA A 250 22.15 -6.77 -14.18
C ALA A 250 21.78 -8.16 -13.65
N SER A 251 22.04 -8.43 -12.36
CA SER A 251 21.68 -9.68 -11.70
C SER A 251 20.26 -9.64 -11.16
N VAL A 252 19.76 -8.44 -10.87
CA VAL A 252 18.44 -8.16 -10.33
C VAL A 252 17.97 -6.79 -10.81
N ILE A 253 16.68 -6.65 -11.09
CA ILE A 253 16.04 -5.37 -11.44
C ILE A 253 14.91 -5.07 -10.47
N PHE A 254 14.85 -3.84 -9.96
CA PHE A 254 13.69 -3.34 -9.23
C PHE A 254 12.65 -2.81 -10.22
N ALA A 255 11.48 -3.45 -10.28
CA ALA A 255 10.38 -3.15 -11.20
C ALA A 255 9.39 -2.15 -10.58
N CYS A 256 9.70 -0.85 -10.65
CA CYS A 256 8.92 0.22 -10.02
C CYS A 256 8.09 1.00 -11.06
N ALA A 257 7.17 0.32 -11.77
CA ALA A 257 6.53 0.87 -12.96
C ALA A 257 5.02 0.55 -13.09
N GLY A 258 4.33 0.24 -11.99
CA GLY A 258 2.91 -0.15 -12.03
C GLY A 258 2.68 -1.33 -12.98
N GLY A 259 1.59 -1.31 -13.76
CA GLY A 259 1.28 -2.35 -14.75
C GLY A 259 2.36 -2.57 -15.82
N SER A 260 3.18 -1.55 -16.14
CA SER A 260 4.34 -1.73 -17.03
C SER A 260 5.38 -2.69 -16.42
N GLY A 261 5.48 -2.77 -15.09
CA GLY A 261 6.40 -3.65 -14.36
C GLY A 261 6.25 -5.14 -14.70
N ASN A 262 5.06 -5.57 -15.15
CA ASN A 262 4.82 -6.94 -15.60
C ASN A 262 5.76 -7.35 -16.75
N GLY A 263 6.22 -6.40 -17.56
CA GLY A 263 7.22 -6.65 -18.59
C GLY A 263 8.59 -7.01 -18.00
N VAL A 264 8.98 -6.36 -16.88
CA VAL A 264 10.22 -6.69 -16.17
C VAL A 264 10.15 -8.08 -15.55
N HIS A 265 9.00 -8.43 -14.95
CA HIS A 265 8.76 -9.76 -14.38
C HIS A 265 8.89 -10.86 -15.46
N THR A 266 8.31 -10.62 -16.63
CA THR A 266 8.44 -11.53 -17.78
C THR A 266 9.90 -11.67 -18.22
N ALA A 267 10.65 -10.56 -18.31
CA ALA A 267 12.07 -10.58 -18.67
C ALA A 267 12.92 -11.35 -17.63
N ALA A 268 12.59 -11.23 -16.35
CA ALA A 268 13.24 -11.99 -15.28
C ALA A 268 13.03 -13.51 -15.46
N GLY A 269 11.78 -13.93 -15.77
CA GLY A 269 11.46 -15.33 -16.07
C GLY A 269 12.23 -15.86 -17.28
N GLU A 270 12.33 -15.08 -18.37
CA GLU A 270 13.02 -15.46 -19.59
C GLU A 270 14.55 -15.56 -19.42
N THR A 271 15.13 -14.72 -18.58
CA THR A 271 16.58 -14.66 -18.36
C THR A 271 17.05 -15.53 -17.18
N GLY A 272 16.13 -15.94 -16.31
CA GLY A 272 16.44 -16.64 -15.07
C GLY A 272 17.10 -15.75 -14.01
N LYS A 273 17.04 -14.42 -14.19
CA LYS A 273 17.58 -13.42 -13.25
C LYS A 273 16.54 -13.03 -12.21
N TYR A 274 16.96 -12.33 -11.15
CA TYR A 274 16.08 -11.88 -10.10
C TYR A 274 15.34 -10.60 -10.44
N VAL A 275 14.20 -10.40 -9.80
CA VAL A 275 13.41 -9.17 -9.82
C VAL A 275 12.96 -8.81 -8.42
N LEU A 276 12.85 -7.52 -8.12
CA LEU A 276 12.12 -6.99 -6.97
C LEU A 276 10.81 -6.40 -7.46
N GLY A 277 9.71 -6.80 -6.82
CA GLY A 277 8.39 -6.22 -7.03
C GLY A 277 8.19 -4.92 -6.27
N VAL A 278 7.04 -4.26 -6.46
CA VAL A 278 6.68 -2.97 -5.84
C VAL A 278 5.26 -2.97 -5.29
N ASP A 279 5.03 -2.18 -4.27
CA ASP A 279 3.77 -1.88 -3.56
C ASP A 279 3.16 -3.08 -2.82
N SER A 280 3.05 -4.24 -3.44
CA SER A 280 2.47 -5.47 -2.90
C SER A 280 3.37 -6.69 -3.16
N ASP A 281 3.04 -7.84 -2.60
CA ASP A 281 3.72 -9.10 -2.96
C ASP A 281 3.34 -9.53 -4.38
N GLN A 282 4.05 -8.99 -5.37
CA GLN A 282 3.78 -9.26 -6.78
C GLN A 282 4.15 -10.67 -7.23
N SER A 283 4.86 -11.46 -6.41
CA SER A 283 5.10 -12.87 -6.70
C SER A 283 3.80 -13.68 -6.76
N LEU A 284 2.78 -13.24 -6.02
CA LEU A 284 1.47 -13.89 -5.97
C LEU A 284 0.70 -13.80 -7.28
N LEU A 285 0.98 -12.81 -8.12
CA LEU A 285 0.40 -12.67 -9.47
C LEU A 285 0.79 -13.83 -10.39
N TYR A 286 1.88 -14.51 -10.06
CA TYR A 286 2.47 -15.60 -10.88
C TYR A 286 2.39 -16.96 -10.19
N ALA A 287 1.40 -17.17 -9.31
CA ALA A 287 1.24 -18.43 -8.58
C ALA A 287 1.11 -19.67 -9.51
N GLU A 288 0.66 -19.47 -10.77
CA GLU A 288 0.54 -20.52 -11.78
C GLU A 288 1.71 -20.54 -12.78
N ASP A 289 2.66 -19.60 -12.69
CA ASP A 289 3.87 -19.52 -13.52
C ASP A 289 5.14 -19.49 -12.67
N ALA A 290 5.62 -20.67 -12.30
CA ALA A 290 6.82 -20.84 -11.47
C ALA A 290 8.08 -20.23 -12.12
N ASN A 291 8.16 -20.11 -13.45
CA ASN A 291 9.33 -19.51 -14.09
C ASN A 291 9.48 -18.03 -13.75
N ILE A 292 8.36 -17.32 -13.56
CA ILE A 292 8.36 -15.91 -13.15
C ILE A 292 8.35 -15.81 -11.62
N GLN A 293 7.45 -16.56 -10.94
CA GLN A 293 7.30 -16.48 -9.50
C GLN A 293 8.61 -16.70 -8.74
N GLU A 294 9.40 -17.69 -9.12
CA GLU A 294 10.69 -18.01 -8.50
C GLU A 294 11.80 -16.97 -8.79
N ARG A 295 11.51 -15.96 -9.61
CA ARG A 295 12.48 -14.88 -9.85
C ARG A 295 12.33 -13.73 -8.88
N PHE A 296 11.22 -13.64 -8.17
CA PHE A 296 11.07 -12.64 -7.13
C PHE A 296 11.97 -12.98 -5.93
N ALA A 297 12.97 -12.14 -5.69
CA ALA A 297 13.73 -12.22 -4.45
C ALA A 297 12.92 -11.65 -3.28
N THR A 298 12.20 -10.56 -3.54
CA THR A 298 11.26 -9.91 -2.63
C THR A 298 10.39 -8.93 -3.43
N SER A 299 9.41 -8.29 -2.76
CA SER A 299 8.76 -7.06 -3.22
C SER A 299 8.96 -5.96 -2.18
N VAL A 300 9.15 -4.72 -2.64
CA VAL A 300 9.24 -3.52 -1.80
C VAL A 300 7.83 -3.03 -1.54
N ILE A 301 7.37 -3.15 -0.29
CA ILE A 301 5.97 -3.01 0.10
C ILE A 301 5.65 -1.58 0.50
N LYS A 302 4.46 -1.14 0.10
CA LYS A 302 3.78 0.08 0.55
C LYS A 302 2.33 -0.28 0.88
N GLU A 303 2.00 -0.26 2.16
CA GLU A 303 0.74 -0.77 2.71
C GLU A 303 -0.44 0.23 2.51
N VAL A 304 -0.68 0.64 1.27
CA VAL A 304 -1.71 1.65 0.94
C VAL A 304 -3.10 1.15 1.32
N GLY A 305 -3.41 -0.12 1.03
CA GLY A 305 -4.68 -0.72 1.40
C GLY A 305 -4.90 -0.75 2.90
N ASN A 306 -3.85 -1.05 3.68
CA ASN A 306 -3.92 -0.97 5.14
C ASN A 306 -4.12 0.46 5.63
N ALA A 307 -3.52 1.47 4.97
CA ALA A 307 -3.75 2.88 5.31
C ALA A 307 -5.22 3.27 5.10
N ILE A 308 -5.81 2.94 3.95
CA ILE A 308 -7.24 3.17 3.67
C ILE A 308 -8.13 2.52 4.74
N TYR A 309 -7.92 1.23 4.98
CA TYR A 309 -8.68 0.47 5.97
C TYR A 309 -8.58 1.07 7.37
N ASN A 310 -7.36 1.45 7.80
CA ASN A 310 -7.12 2.03 9.12
C ASN A 310 -7.73 3.44 9.26
N VAL A 311 -7.67 4.27 8.20
CA VAL A 311 -8.31 5.59 8.18
C VAL A 311 -9.82 5.47 8.36
N ILE A 312 -10.44 4.54 7.65
CA ILE A 312 -11.88 4.27 7.78
C ILE A 312 -12.19 3.83 9.21
N GLY A 313 -11.43 2.86 9.75
CA GLY A 313 -11.59 2.39 11.12
C GLY A 313 -11.43 3.50 12.16
N GLN A 314 -10.39 4.34 12.01
CA GLN A 314 -10.18 5.48 12.91
C GLN A 314 -11.33 6.49 12.85
N TYR A 315 -11.78 6.84 11.65
CA TYR A 315 -12.92 7.74 11.48
C TYR A 315 -14.19 7.20 12.13
N LEU A 316 -14.46 5.91 11.99
CA LEU A 316 -15.62 5.26 12.62
C LEU A 316 -15.49 5.17 14.14
N ASP A 317 -14.28 4.98 14.67
CA ASP A 317 -14.03 4.84 16.12
C ASP A 317 -14.02 6.19 16.85
N GLU A 318 -13.42 7.23 16.22
CA GLU A 318 -13.17 8.53 16.86
C GLU A 318 -14.15 9.63 16.39
N GLY A 319 -14.88 9.40 15.27
CA GLY A 319 -15.75 10.40 14.65
C GLY A 319 -14.99 11.54 13.98
N THR A 320 -13.66 11.47 13.91
CA THR A 320 -12.77 12.52 13.37
C THR A 320 -11.46 11.93 12.91
N LEU A 321 -10.69 12.73 12.14
CA LEU A 321 -9.31 12.44 11.72
C LEU A 321 -8.40 13.61 12.14
N PRO A 322 -7.07 13.46 12.08
CA PRO A 322 -6.11 14.54 12.41
C PRO A 322 -6.08 15.60 11.28
N PHE A 323 -7.19 16.31 11.10
CA PHE A 323 -7.31 17.31 10.05
C PHE A 323 -6.27 18.43 10.18
N GLY A 324 -5.72 18.83 9.03
CA GLY A 324 -4.64 19.80 8.94
C GLY A 324 -3.26 19.19 9.21
N GLU A 325 -3.16 17.88 9.43
CA GLU A 325 -1.89 17.16 9.54
C GLU A 325 -1.58 16.40 8.23
N TYR A 326 -0.30 16.39 7.85
CA TYR A 326 0.27 15.54 6.80
C TYR A 326 1.26 14.60 7.47
N GLU A 327 0.88 13.33 7.56
CA GLU A 327 1.65 12.32 8.27
C GLU A 327 2.45 11.47 7.29
N ILE A 328 3.74 11.26 7.58
CA ILE A 328 4.59 10.33 6.81
C ILE A 328 4.79 9.09 7.67
N VAL A 329 4.20 7.97 7.23
CA VAL A 329 4.29 6.68 7.91
C VAL A 329 5.39 5.81 7.31
N GLY A 330 6.16 5.14 8.15
CA GLY A 330 7.37 4.45 7.73
C GLY A 330 7.47 2.99 8.18
N LEU A 331 8.71 2.48 8.16
CA LEU A 331 9.03 1.12 8.55
C LEU A 331 8.66 0.83 10.01
N ALA A 332 8.89 1.79 10.91
CA ALA A 332 8.55 1.66 12.33
C ALA A 332 7.04 1.51 12.57
N ASP A 333 6.22 2.05 11.67
CA ASP A 333 4.77 1.98 11.72
C ASP A 333 4.22 0.71 11.06
N GLY A 334 5.08 -0.03 10.35
CA GLY A 334 4.69 -1.18 9.53
C GLY A 334 3.94 -0.78 8.26
N ALA A 335 4.09 0.48 7.83
CA ALA A 335 3.41 1.02 6.65
C ALA A 335 4.21 0.80 5.34
N VAL A 336 5.50 0.54 5.47
CA VAL A 336 6.40 0.17 4.36
C VAL A 336 7.33 -0.95 4.81
N GLY A 337 7.88 -1.71 3.86
CA GLY A 337 8.77 -2.82 4.17
C GLY A 337 9.17 -3.62 2.95
N ILE A 338 9.55 -4.85 3.15
CA ILE A 338 9.79 -5.82 2.09
C ILE A 338 9.10 -7.14 2.43
N VAL A 339 8.78 -7.95 1.42
CA VAL A 339 8.27 -9.32 1.61
C VAL A 339 9.39 -10.19 2.16
N GLU A 340 9.12 -10.82 3.30
CA GLU A 340 10.03 -11.78 3.93
C GLU A 340 9.61 -13.22 3.58
N GLY A 341 10.54 -14.16 3.69
CA GLY A 341 10.25 -15.58 3.50
C GLY A 341 11.33 -16.34 2.75
N ASP A 342 11.01 -17.59 2.38
CA ASP A 342 11.97 -18.54 1.81
C ASP A 342 12.66 -18.03 0.54
N ALA A 343 11.97 -17.27 -0.31
CA ALA A 343 12.54 -16.72 -1.55
C ALA A 343 13.65 -15.70 -1.27
N LEU A 344 13.39 -14.77 -0.33
CA LEU A 344 14.38 -13.79 0.12
C LEU A 344 15.56 -14.50 0.79
N ASP A 345 15.28 -15.44 1.69
CA ASP A 345 16.29 -16.22 2.40
C ASP A 345 17.19 -17.03 1.46
N ALA A 346 16.64 -17.54 0.38
CA ALA A 346 17.40 -18.29 -0.63
C ALA A 346 18.25 -17.39 -1.54
N ALA A 347 17.83 -16.16 -1.76
CA ALA A 347 18.52 -15.21 -2.63
C ALA A 347 19.74 -14.56 -1.94
N LEU A 348 19.69 -14.38 -0.63
CA LEU A 348 20.70 -13.66 0.15
C LEU A 348 21.82 -14.54 0.69
N THR A 349 23.02 -13.95 0.75
CA THR A 349 24.13 -14.48 1.55
C THR A 349 23.88 -14.27 3.05
N ASP A 350 24.66 -14.96 3.91
CA ASP A 350 24.59 -14.72 5.36
C ASP A 350 24.96 -13.28 5.73
N GLU A 351 25.87 -12.66 4.97
CA GLU A 351 26.25 -11.24 5.12
C GLU A 351 25.10 -10.31 4.72
N GLY A 352 24.44 -10.59 3.60
CA GLY A 352 23.27 -9.83 3.15
C GLY A 352 22.12 -9.89 4.15
N LYS A 353 21.83 -11.08 4.72
CA LYS A 353 20.82 -11.25 5.77
C LYS A 353 21.14 -10.42 7.02
N ALA A 354 22.39 -10.45 7.45
CA ALA A 354 22.83 -9.70 8.63
C ALA A 354 22.71 -8.17 8.39
N ALA A 355 23.16 -7.70 7.22
CA ALA A 355 23.06 -6.29 6.85
C ALA A 355 21.61 -5.82 6.74
N LEU A 356 20.72 -6.65 6.19
CA LEU A 356 19.30 -6.36 6.09
C LEU A 356 18.64 -6.20 7.47
N GLU A 357 18.92 -7.11 8.40
CA GLU A 357 18.38 -7.03 9.77
C GLU A 357 18.94 -5.83 10.54
N GLU A 358 20.24 -5.53 10.39
CA GLU A 358 20.85 -4.33 10.97
C GLU A 358 20.20 -3.05 10.43
N ALA A 359 19.96 -2.98 9.11
CA ALA A 359 19.30 -1.83 8.48
C ALA A 359 17.86 -1.67 8.96
N LYS A 360 17.08 -2.76 9.05
CA LYS A 360 15.70 -2.72 9.58
C LYS A 360 15.68 -2.19 11.01
N ALA A 361 16.53 -2.73 11.88
CA ALA A 361 16.63 -2.29 13.26
C ALA A 361 17.06 -0.82 13.36
N GLY A 362 18.08 -0.43 12.58
CA GLY A 362 18.62 0.92 12.61
C GLY A 362 17.67 1.98 12.05
N ILE A 363 16.86 1.65 11.02
CA ILE A 363 15.81 2.54 10.53
C ILE A 363 14.70 2.67 11.58
N ALA A 364 14.29 1.56 12.20
CA ALA A 364 13.20 1.56 13.17
C ALA A 364 13.56 2.32 14.47
N ASP A 365 14.82 2.30 14.91
CA ASP A 365 15.29 3.01 16.11
C ASP A 365 15.89 4.40 15.80
N GLY A 366 15.99 4.76 14.50
CA GLY A 366 16.49 6.06 14.02
C GLY A 366 18.02 6.18 13.99
N SER A 367 18.79 5.12 14.24
CA SER A 367 20.26 5.12 14.13
C SER A 367 20.74 5.11 12.66
N VAL A 368 19.91 4.58 11.74
CA VAL A 368 20.10 4.69 10.30
C VAL A 368 19.07 5.69 9.76
N THR A 369 19.57 6.78 9.20
CA THR A 369 18.74 7.78 8.53
C THR A 369 18.75 7.53 7.03
N VAL A 370 17.58 7.25 6.47
CA VAL A 370 17.36 7.19 5.02
C VAL A 370 16.85 8.55 4.58
N ASN A 371 17.58 9.19 3.66
CA ASN A 371 17.15 10.47 3.12
C ASN A 371 16.00 10.25 2.13
N SER A 372 15.08 11.21 2.10
CA SER A 372 13.90 11.22 1.25
C SER A 372 14.08 12.16 0.06
N ALA A 373 13.44 11.86 -1.06
CA ALA A 373 13.27 12.75 -2.19
C ALA A 373 12.12 13.75 -1.97
N ILE A 374 11.24 13.49 -1.01
CA ILE A 374 10.11 14.38 -0.68
C ILE A 374 10.64 15.74 -0.24
N GLY A 375 10.09 16.80 -0.85
CA GLY A 375 10.48 18.18 -0.57
C GLY A 375 11.80 18.65 -1.22
N ARG A 376 12.38 17.86 -2.13
CA ARG A 376 13.55 18.25 -2.91
C ARG A 376 13.16 18.77 -4.28
N GLU A 377 14.02 19.64 -4.82
CA GLU A 377 13.86 20.14 -6.18
C GLU A 377 14.26 19.06 -7.21
N GLN A 378 13.62 19.04 -8.36
CA GLN A 378 13.85 18.05 -9.41
C GLN A 378 15.34 18.01 -9.88
N ASP A 379 16.01 19.17 -9.95
CA ASP A 379 17.42 19.25 -10.32
C ASP A 379 18.33 18.57 -9.27
N GLU A 380 17.97 18.62 -7.98
CA GLU A 380 18.71 17.94 -6.91
C GLU A 380 18.53 16.42 -7.00
N ILE A 381 17.29 15.97 -7.24
CA ILE A 381 16.97 14.54 -7.41
C ILE A 381 17.75 13.99 -8.60
N LYS A 382 17.70 14.69 -9.73
CA LYS A 382 18.41 14.29 -10.93
C LYS A 382 19.93 14.23 -10.72
N ALA A 383 20.50 15.25 -10.06
CA ALA A 383 21.94 15.29 -9.79
C ALA A 383 22.39 14.10 -8.94
N PHE A 384 21.60 13.72 -7.92
CA PHE A 384 21.89 12.54 -7.09
C PHE A 384 21.87 11.24 -7.91
N ILE A 385 20.87 11.07 -8.79
CA ILE A 385 20.77 9.89 -9.66
C ILE A 385 21.98 9.84 -10.61
N ASP A 386 22.28 10.96 -11.28
CA ASP A 386 23.40 11.06 -12.25
C ASP A 386 24.77 10.81 -11.59
N GLU A 387 24.95 11.14 -10.30
CA GLU A 387 26.17 10.89 -9.54
C GLU A 387 26.37 9.41 -9.19
N ASN A 388 25.28 8.67 -8.96
CA ASN A 388 25.33 7.32 -8.42
C ASN A 388 25.04 6.21 -9.44
N CYS A 389 24.47 6.54 -10.60
CA CYS A 389 24.00 5.60 -11.62
C CYS A 389 24.71 5.80 -12.97
N GLN A 390 24.55 4.82 -13.88
CA GLN A 390 25.15 4.83 -15.23
C GLN A 390 24.08 4.86 -16.32
#